data_41df4639a011c7826e8dddf8b8b72c13
#
_entry.id   41df4639a011c7826e8dddf8b8b72c13
#
_cell.length_a   1.000
_cell.length_b   1.000
_cell.length_c   1.000
_cell.angle_alpha   90.00
_cell.angle_beta   90.00
_cell.angle_gamma   90.00
#
_symmetry.space_group_name_H-M   'P 1'
#
loop_
_entity.id
_entity.type
_entity.pdbx_description
1 polymer ?
#
loop_
_entity_poly.entity_id
_entity_poly.type
_entity_poly.pdbx_seq_one_letter_code
_entity_poly.pdbx_strand_id
1 'polypeptide(L)'
;ISDTGTVEANTINTIVTNADAINGGGTTAVNIDTATGVTGTEAHFDTLLTNEGNNLVTNLTDQALFVTGGTIAVAKADTISATSTGVTTASITTTERVSALKTLSLTGSSSDTANAYTIVISSLDAAIANVADLNTIDTATSVAVDASEVTSMTGTASALNTLYTAASNGTVTGINAQETTILSDTASTSAAQVHTLKNTMDALAAAQSPAVTPANINAASVTSFSGVALDTLAVYSAGNTGRITGLGAEDIIIDESGSGGDGALSVHDANLLDTYSTGVITATIQENDTTTLATLTNTTTTGVIDNTQDRHAYTITITNSADAGDILSLDNVTSVSINLESLSTLTGTLAEVEGVFTLDDDSKVSLGASPSVALTLSDSSIAVDQANTLSAQTTGAVTATIYEGDYSTLSGLTATGTGNENVYAITASENLTVTQANALQAKTNGVITATISTGDISTLKTLSDEFSNNVYTITITDGGTAAASDINSI
;
A
#
# COMPACT_ATOMS: atom_id res chain seq x y z
N ILE A 1 25.62 -56.61 -19.84
CA ILE A 1 25.12 -56.13 -21.14
C ILE A 1 26.12 -55.09 -21.62
N SER A 2 26.63 -55.26 -22.85
CA SER A 2 27.61 -54.32 -23.44
C SER A 2 26.98 -53.34 -24.43
N ASP A 3 25.65 -53.26 -24.43
CA ASP A 3 24.92 -52.27 -25.24
C ASP A 3 25.16 -50.86 -24.73
N THR A 4 25.50 -49.95 -25.63
CA THR A 4 25.74 -48.51 -25.31
C THR A 4 24.53 -47.64 -25.63
N GLY A 5 23.38 -48.24 -25.99
CA GLY A 5 22.12 -47.58 -26.29
C GLY A 5 21.03 -47.93 -25.27
N THR A 6 19.77 -47.75 -25.69
CA THR A 6 18.60 -48.13 -24.89
C THR A 6 18.38 -49.61 -24.98
N VAL A 7 18.16 -50.29 -23.86
CA VAL A 7 17.95 -51.75 -23.75
C VAL A 7 16.50 -52.03 -23.34
N GLU A 8 15.90 -53.08 -23.92
CA GLU A 8 14.57 -53.54 -23.56
C GLU A 8 14.55 -54.20 -22.16
N ALA A 9 13.68 -53.75 -21.28
CA ALA A 9 13.49 -54.35 -19.94
C ALA A 9 13.14 -55.83 -20.02
N ASN A 10 12.32 -56.22 -21.00
CA ASN A 10 11.99 -57.62 -21.24
C ASN A 10 13.21 -58.47 -21.62
N THR A 11 14.15 -57.93 -22.39
CA THR A 11 15.41 -58.59 -22.73
C THR A 11 16.26 -58.80 -21.47
N ILE A 12 16.38 -57.77 -20.62
CA ILE A 12 17.08 -57.89 -19.33
C ILE A 12 16.45 -58.96 -18.46
N ASN A 13 15.12 -58.97 -18.30
CA ASN A 13 14.36 -59.95 -17.54
C ASN A 13 14.56 -61.39 -18.08
N THR A 14 14.60 -61.56 -19.41
CA THR A 14 14.86 -62.85 -20.06
C THR A 14 16.28 -63.35 -19.79
N ILE A 15 17.29 -62.42 -19.82
CA ILE A 15 18.66 -62.81 -19.51
C ILE A 15 18.77 -63.21 -18.03
N VAL A 16 18.12 -62.53 -17.11
CA VAL A 16 18.08 -62.92 -15.68
C VAL A 16 17.50 -64.34 -15.53
N THR A 17 16.33 -64.60 -16.12
CA THR A 17 15.66 -65.93 -16.07
C THR A 17 16.54 -67.06 -16.65
N ASN A 18 17.20 -66.76 -17.77
CA ASN A 18 18.06 -67.76 -18.40
C ASN A 18 19.35 -68.02 -17.61
N ALA A 19 19.94 -66.96 -17.04
CA ALA A 19 21.13 -67.05 -16.20
C ALA A 19 20.85 -67.85 -14.92
N ASP A 20 19.70 -67.65 -14.31
CA ASP A 20 19.24 -68.36 -13.12
C ASP A 20 19.02 -69.89 -13.45
N ALA A 21 18.38 -70.11 -14.56
CA ALA A 21 18.18 -71.53 -15.05
C ALA A 21 19.49 -72.24 -15.33
N ILE A 22 20.49 -71.59 -15.92
CA ILE A 22 21.81 -72.17 -16.21
C ILE A 22 22.61 -72.40 -14.92
N ASN A 23 22.48 -71.53 -13.94
CA ASN A 23 23.27 -71.54 -12.71
C ASN A 23 22.60 -72.36 -11.57
N GLY A 24 21.50 -73.05 -11.85
CA GLY A 24 20.81 -73.94 -10.90
C GLY A 24 20.27 -73.22 -9.67
N GLY A 25 19.80 -71.97 -9.84
CA GLY A 25 19.28 -71.13 -8.79
C GLY A 25 20.33 -70.26 -8.07
N GLY A 26 21.56 -70.16 -8.61
CA GLY A 26 22.60 -69.28 -8.10
C GLY A 26 22.41 -67.87 -8.59
N THR A 27 22.66 -66.85 -7.69
CA THR A 27 22.53 -65.43 -8.00
C THR A 27 23.57 -64.96 -9.02
N THR A 28 23.18 -64.77 -10.29
CA THR A 28 24.03 -64.15 -11.31
C THR A 28 23.41 -62.78 -11.67
N ALA A 29 24.03 -61.69 -11.20
CA ALA A 29 23.55 -60.34 -11.51
C ALA A 29 23.83 -59.96 -12.97
N VAL A 30 22.84 -59.38 -13.63
CA VAL A 30 22.96 -58.73 -14.94
C VAL A 30 23.34 -57.28 -14.74
N ASN A 31 24.56 -56.97 -15.15
CA ASN A 31 25.06 -55.57 -15.10
C ASN A 31 24.67 -54.83 -16.39
N ILE A 32 24.09 -53.65 -16.25
CA ILE A 32 23.63 -52.77 -17.34
C ILE A 32 24.36 -51.41 -17.39
N ASP A 33 25.50 -51.30 -16.77
CA ASP A 33 26.34 -50.10 -16.62
C ASP A 33 26.60 -49.35 -17.94
N THR A 34 26.67 -50.04 -19.07
CA THR A 34 26.93 -49.39 -20.37
C THR A 34 25.69 -48.91 -21.11
N ALA A 35 24.49 -49.28 -20.64
CA ALA A 35 23.25 -48.82 -21.24
C ALA A 35 23.05 -47.31 -20.93
N THR A 36 22.46 -46.58 -21.84
CA THR A 36 22.08 -45.17 -21.63
C THR A 36 20.60 -45.03 -21.21
N GLY A 37 19.85 -46.12 -21.26
CA GLY A 37 18.47 -46.13 -20.81
C GLY A 37 17.83 -47.52 -20.95
N VAL A 38 16.68 -47.69 -20.30
CA VAL A 38 15.87 -48.89 -20.34
C VAL A 38 14.46 -48.58 -20.84
N THR A 39 13.95 -49.35 -21.80
CA THR A 39 12.59 -49.19 -22.34
C THR A 39 11.76 -50.42 -22.11
N GLY A 40 10.48 -50.28 -21.87
CA GLY A 40 9.55 -51.42 -21.69
C GLY A 40 8.13 -51.00 -21.30
N THR A 41 7.24 -52.00 -21.27
CA THR A 41 5.89 -51.80 -20.74
C THR A 41 5.90 -51.72 -19.21
N GLU A 42 4.81 -51.29 -18.61
CA GLU A 42 4.61 -51.30 -17.15
C GLU A 42 4.95 -52.65 -16.55
N ALA A 43 4.40 -53.77 -17.13
CA ALA A 43 4.64 -55.13 -16.66
C ALA A 43 6.12 -55.54 -16.76
N HIS A 44 6.83 -55.08 -17.79
CA HIS A 44 8.28 -55.35 -17.93
C HIS A 44 9.09 -54.62 -16.84
N PHE A 45 8.68 -53.39 -16.48
CA PHE A 45 9.30 -52.67 -15.36
C PHE A 45 8.99 -53.33 -14.02
N ASP A 46 7.76 -53.83 -13.78
CA ASP A 46 7.43 -54.58 -12.56
C ASP A 46 8.37 -55.75 -12.31
N THR A 47 8.62 -56.50 -13.35
CA THR A 47 9.57 -57.64 -13.30
C THR A 47 11.00 -57.15 -13.11
N LEU A 48 11.41 -56.13 -13.85
CA LEU A 48 12.75 -55.52 -13.76
C LEU A 48 13.06 -55.01 -12.36
N LEU A 49 12.13 -54.26 -11.74
CA LEU A 49 12.30 -53.71 -10.39
C LEU A 49 12.33 -54.81 -9.33
N THR A 50 11.55 -55.91 -9.54
CA THR A 50 11.63 -57.11 -8.69
C THR A 50 13.02 -57.75 -8.78
N ASN A 51 13.57 -57.86 -9.97
CA ASN A 51 14.90 -58.42 -10.22
C ASN A 51 16.01 -57.50 -9.63
N GLU A 52 15.85 -56.18 -9.74
CA GLU A 52 16.76 -55.20 -9.14
C GLU A 52 16.74 -55.30 -7.60
N GLY A 53 15.56 -55.30 -6.97
CA GLY A 53 15.37 -55.46 -5.53
C GLY A 53 15.94 -56.80 -4.98
N ASN A 54 16.04 -57.84 -5.83
CA ASN A 54 16.68 -59.12 -5.52
C ASN A 54 18.19 -59.14 -5.85
N ASN A 55 18.80 -58.02 -6.25
CA ASN A 55 20.18 -57.92 -6.72
C ASN A 55 20.52 -58.77 -7.95
N LEU A 56 19.53 -59.12 -8.77
CA LEU A 56 19.69 -59.82 -10.03
C LEU A 56 19.93 -58.89 -11.22
N VAL A 57 19.68 -57.60 -11.04
CA VAL A 57 20.04 -56.51 -11.97
C VAL A 57 20.81 -55.46 -11.18
N THR A 58 21.88 -54.89 -11.76
CA THR A 58 22.71 -53.88 -11.15
C THR A 58 22.94 -52.72 -12.10
N ASN A 59 23.19 -51.49 -11.52
CA ASN A 59 23.46 -50.25 -12.24
C ASN A 59 22.24 -49.73 -13.03
N LEU A 60 21.01 -49.87 -12.47
CA LEU A 60 19.80 -49.23 -12.98
C LEU A 60 19.71 -47.76 -12.56
N THR A 61 20.44 -47.37 -11.53
CA THR A 61 20.26 -46.13 -10.77
C THR A 61 20.56 -44.81 -11.51
N ASP A 62 21.22 -44.85 -12.66
CA ASP A 62 21.56 -43.69 -13.49
C ASP A 62 20.99 -43.75 -14.92
N GLN A 63 20.19 -44.74 -15.19
CA GLN A 63 19.63 -44.99 -16.53
C GLN A 63 18.36 -44.14 -16.78
N ALA A 64 18.19 -43.62 -18.00
CA ALA A 64 16.90 -43.07 -18.44
C ALA A 64 15.89 -44.23 -18.59
N LEU A 65 14.66 -44.02 -18.09
CA LEU A 65 13.60 -45.03 -18.09
C LEU A 65 12.46 -44.62 -19.02
N PHE A 66 12.15 -45.45 -20.01
CA PHE A 66 11.13 -45.17 -21.02
C PHE A 66 9.99 -46.19 -20.91
N VAL A 67 8.86 -45.76 -20.28
CA VAL A 67 7.67 -46.63 -20.19
C VAL A 67 6.85 -46.50 -21.48
N THR A 68 6.60 -47.61 -22.12
CA THR A 68 5.91 -47.71 -23.42
C THR A 68 4.67 -48.58 -23.33
N GLY A 69 3.81 -48.54 -24.36
CA GLY A 69 2.69 -49.47 -24.50
C GLY A 69 1.45 -49.13 -23.69
N GLY A 70 1.29 -47.88 -23.29
CA GLY A 70 0.08 -47.43 -22.60
C GLY A 70 0.33 -46.32 -21.60
N THR A 71 -0.67 -46.05 -20.77
CA THR A 71 -0.60 -45.09 -19.67
C THR A 71 -0.41 -45.79 -18.34
N ILE A 72 0.24 -45.18 -17.38
CA ILE A 72 0.48 -45.72 -16.04
C ILE A 72 -0.12 -44.81 -14.97
N ALA A 73 -0.46 -45.34 -13.81
CA ALA A 73 -0.91 -44.56 -12.66
C ALA A 73 0.24 -43.75 -12.03
N VAL A 74 -0.08 -42.65 -11.35
CA VAL A 74 0.89 -41.81 -10.63
C VAL A 74 1.78 -42.65 -9.69
N ALA A 75 1.18 -43.51 -8.86
CA ALA A 75 1.94 -44.31 -7.91
C ALA A 75 2.95 -45.25 -8.60
N LYS A 76 2.65 -45.70 -9.83
CA LYS A 76 3.56 -46.54 -10.62
C LYS A 76 4.68 -45.70 -11.23
N ALA A 77 4.35 -44.48 -11.73
CA ALA A 77 5.34 -43.56 -12.25
C ALA A 77 6.37 -43.20 -11.15
N ASP A 78 5.91 -42.90 -9.94
CA ASP A 78 6.77 -42.63 -8.78
C ASP A 78 7.65 -43.83 -8.41
N THR A 79 7.07 -45.05 -8.41
CA THR A 79 7.83 -46.26 -8.12
C THR A 79 8.96 -46.50 -9.14
N ILE A 80 8.68 -46.32 -10.41
CA ILE A 80 9.68 -46.44 -11.48
C ILE A 80 10.72 -45.36 -11.39
N SER A 81 10.27 -44.09 -11.24
CA SER A 81 11.17 -42.94 -11.16
C SER A 81 12.12 -43.02 -9.96
N ALA A 82 11.68 -43.56 -8.83
CA ALA A 82 12.48 -43.67 -7.62
C ALA A 82 13.69 -44.62 -7.75
N THR A 83 13.73 -45.47 -8.79
CA THR A 83 14.80 -46.46 -9.00
C THR A 83 16.00 -45.92 -9.79
N SER A 84 15.83 -44.76 -10.43
CA SER A 84 16.89 -44.15 -11.23
C SER A 84 16.98 -42.64 -11.01
N THR A 85 18.18 -42.07 -11.09
CA THR A 85 18.42 -40.63 -11.18
C THR A 85 18.25 -40.11 -12.61
N GLY A 86 18.12 -40.99 -13.60
CA GLY A 86 17.86 -40.65 -15.00
C GLY A 86 16.40 -40.20 -15.21
N VAL A 87 16.16 -39.51 -16.32
CA VAL A 87 14.80 -39.06 -16.69
C VAL A 87 13.86 -40.22 -16.90
N THR A 88 12.72 -40.24 -16.23
CA THR A 88 11.63 -41.16 -16.51
C THR A 88 10.65 -40.57 -17.50
N THR A 89 10.43 -41.22 -18.61
CA THR A 89 9.45 -40.87 -19.65
C THR A 89 8.26 -41.81 -19.57
N ALA A 90 7.06 -41.27 -19.39
CA ALA A 90 5.82 -42.05 -19.31
C ALA A 90 4.60 -41.22 -19.69
N SER A 91 3.52 -41.85 -20.14
CA SER A 91 2.21 -41.25 -20.24
C SER A 91 1.39 -41.59 -18.98
N ILE A 92 0.89 -40.59 -18.30
CA ILE A 92 0.07 -40.77 -17.08
C ILE A 92 -1.38 -41.03 -17.47
N THR A 93 -2.08 -41.89 -16.71
CA THR A 93 -3.47 -42.24 -16.94
C THR A 93 -4.38 -41.01 -16.85
N THR A 94 -5.18 -40.76 -17.89
CA THR A 94 -6.05 -39.57 -18.01
C THR A 94 -7.19 -39.53 -17.00
N THR A 95 -7.42 -40.57 -16.23
CA THR A 95 -8.41 -40.61 -15.13
C THR A 95 -7.83 -40.20 -13.78
N GLU A 96 -6.51 -39.97 -13.70
CA GLU A 96 -5.89 -39.45 -12.49
C GLU A 96 -6.39 -38.03 -12.20
N ARG A 97 -6.66 -37.74 -10.94
CA ARG A 97 -7.08 -36.41 -10.49
C ARG A 97 -5.90 -35.51 -10.14
N VAL A 98 -6.10 -34.22 -10.17
CA VAL A 98 -5.12 -33.22 -9.74
C VAL A 98 -4.56 -33.54 -8.35
N SER A 99 -5.39 -34.06 -7.43
CA SER A 99 -4.95 -34.46 -6.09
C SER A 99 -3.92 -35.62 -6.09
N ALA A 100 -3.92 -36.49 -7.08
CA ALA A 100 -2.91 -37.52 -7.27
C ALA A 100 -1.75 -36.99 -8.13
N LEU A 101 -2.04 -36.30 -9.24
CA LEU A 101 -1.03 -35.78 -10.16
C LEU A 101 0.00 -34.86 -9.46
N LYS A 102 -0.43 -34.05 -8.51
CA LYS A 102 0.47 -33.16 -7.73
C LYS A 102 1.45 -33.92 -6.81
N THR A 103 1.27 -35.20 -6.62
CA THR A 103 2.20 -36.04 -5.84
C THR A 103 3.30 -36.67 -6.70
N LEU A 104 3.27 -36.47 -8.04
CA LEU A 104 4.33 -36.90 -8.93
C LEU A 104 5.69 -36.45 -8.45
N SER A 105 6.59 -37.39 -8.28
CA SER A 105 7.92 -37.16 -7.75
C SER A 105 8.80 -36.43 -8.77
N LEU A 106 9.50 -35.41 -8.33
CA LEU A 106 10.63 -34.81 -9.06
C LEU A 106 11.90 -35.69 -8.94
N THR A 107 11.92 -36.62 -7.98
CA THR A 107 13.11 -37.42 -7.66
C THR A 107 13.21 -38.63 -8.61
N GLY A 108 14.29 -38.73 -9.24
CA GLY A 108 14.70 -39.68 -10.28
C GLY A 108 15.70 -39.00 -11.19
N SER A 109 15.60 -37.67 -11.34
CA SER A 109 16.61 -36.91 -12.08
C SER A 109 17.64 -36.30 -11.13
N SER A 110 18.88 -36.25 -11.54
CA SER A 110 19.86 -35.32 -10.98
C SER A 110 19.26 -33.93 -11.00
N SER A 111 19.32 -33.23 -9.93
CA SER A 111 18.74 -31.96 -9.47
C SER A 111 18.21 -30.89 -10.46
N ASP A 112 18.35 -31.08 -11.78
CA ASP A 112 18.12 -30.00 -12.77
C ASP A 112 17.18 -30.37 -13.94
N THR A 113 16.66 -31.58 -14.05
CA THR A 113 15.77 -32.01 -15.15
C THR A 113 14.57 -32.76 -14.62
N ALA A 114 13.37 -32.17 -14.77
CA ALA A 114 12.12 -32.86 -14.47
C ALA A 114 11.94 -34.11 -15.34
N ASN A 115 11.19 -35.08 -14.84
CA ASN A 115 10.77 -36.24 -15.63
C ASN A 115 9.98 -35.81 -16.87
N ALA A 116 9.90 -36.66 -17.87
CA ALA A 116 9.17 -36.39 -19.12
C ALA A 116 7.80 -37.10 -19.12
N TYR A 117 6.89 -36.65 -18.25
CA TYR A 117 5.55 -37.19 -18.16
C TYR A 117 4.60 -36.48 -19.12
N THR A 118 3.87 -37.25 -19.96
CA THR A 118 2.72 -36.71 -20.69
C THR A 118 1.52 -36.74 -19.76
N ILE A 119 1.01 -35.54 -19.40
CA ILE A 119 -0.08 -35.34 -18.44
C ILE A 119 -1.24 -34.65 -19.12
N VAL A 120 -2.45 -35.16 -18.93
CA VAL A 120 -3.70 -34.53 -19.32
C VAL A 120 -4.55 -34.35 -18.06
N ILE A 121 -4.96 -33.12 -17.78
CA ILE A 121 -5.88 -32.82 -16.67
C ILE A 121 -7.26 -33.37 -17.04
N SER A 122 -7.80 -34.20 -16.17
CA SER A 122 -9.09 -34.88 -16.40
C SER A 122 -10.26 -33.89 -16.37
N SER A 123 -11.26 -34.13 -17.21
CA SER A 123 -12.57 -33.43 -17.13
C SER A 123 -13.26 -33.61 -15.75
N LEU A 124 -12.84 -34.56 -14.94
CA LEU A 124 -13.28 -34.71 -13.55
C LEU A 124 -12.77 -33.57 -12.64
N ASP A 125 -11.72 -32.88 -13.09
CA ASP A 125 -11.13 -31.70 -12.43
C ASP A 125 -11.28 -30.42 -13.29
N ALA A 126 -12.39 -30.30 -14.03
CA ALA A 126 -12.68 -29.11 -14.84
C ALA A 126 -12.76 -27.82 -14.01
N ALA A 127 -13.05 -27.94 -12.71
CA ALA A 127 -12.97 -26.85 -11.74
C ALA A 127 -11.81 -27.08 -10.78
N ILE A 128 -10.73 -26.33 -10.96
CA ILE A 128 -9.53 -26.41 -10.13
C ILE A 128 -9.73 -25.57 -8.86
N ALA A 129 -9.83 -26.25 -7.72
CA ALA A 129 -10.04 -25.59 -6.42
C ALA A 129 -8.77 -24.91 -5.88
N ASN A 130 -7.58 -25.31 -6.34
CA ASN A 130 -6.30 -24.71 -5.95
C ASN A 130 -5.31 -24.76 -7.12
N VAL A 131 -5.09 -23.61 -7.73
CA VAL A 131 -4.18 -23.45 -8.87
C VAL A 131 -2.72 -23.82 -8.55
N ALA A 132 -2.29 -23.68 -7.28
CA ALA A 132 -0.95 -24.08 -6.88
C ALA A 132 -0.68 -25.58 -7.15
N ASP A 133 -1.73 -26.39 -7.15
CA ASP A 133 -1.61 -27.82 -7.49
C ASP A 133 -1.26 -28.02 -8.97
N LEU A 134 -1.83 -27.22 -9.89
CA LEU A 134 -1.44 -27.24 -11.31
C LEU A 134 -0.01 -26.77 -11.53
N ASN A 135 0.41 -25.71 -10.82
CA ASN A 135 1.79 -25.22 -10.87
C ASN A 135 2.78 -26.32 -10.37
N THR A 136 2.39 -27.08 -9.37
CA THR A 136 3.19 -28.23 -8.88
C THR A 136 3.30 -29.31 -9.96
N ILE A 137 2.19 -29.64 -10.65
CA ILE A 137 2.17 -30.61 -11.73
C ILE A 137 3.06 -30.16 -12.91
N ASP A 138 2.98 -28.87 -13.30
CA ASP A 138 3.81 -28.28 -14.36
C ASP A 138 5.30 -28.45 -14.04
N THR A 139 5.70 -28.24 -12.79
CA THR A 139 7.10 -28.40 -12.36
C THR A 139 7.54 -29.87 -12.32
N ALA A 140 6.64 -30.83 -12.25
CA ALA A 140 6.95 -32.27 -12.18
C ALA A 140 7.31 -32.89 -13.54
N THR A 141 7.08 -32.16 -14.64
CA THR A 141 7.34 -32.69 -15.99
C THR A 141 7.99 -31.64 -16.90
N SER A 142 8.85 -32.12 -17.79
CA SER A 142 9.42 -31.31 -18.88
C SER A 142 8.54 -31.29 -20.13
N VAL A 143 7.44 -32.04 -20.14
CA VAL A 143 6.45 -32.09 -21.25
C VAL A 143 5.29 -31.18 -20.90
N ALA A 144 4.80 -30.41 -21.87
CA ALA A 144 3.68 -29.52 -21.64
C ALA A 144 2.45 -30.27 -21.09
N VAL A 145 1.88 -29.74 -20.00
CA VAL A 145 0.67 -30.26 -19.37
C VAL A 145 -0.55 -29.82 -20.17
N ASP A 146 -1.39 -30.77 -20.59
CA ASP A 146 -2.65 -30.47 -21.26
C ASP A 146 -3.76 -30.21 -20.21
N ALA A 147 -4.19 -28.95 -20.13
CA ALA A 147 -5.26 -28.47 -19.24
C ALA A 147 -6.52 -28.01 -20.02
N SER A 148 -6.72 -28.54 -21.25
CA SER A 148 -7.83 -28.12 -22.12
C SER A 148 -9.24 -28.38 -21.58
N GLU A 149 -9.38 -29.28 -20.61
CA GLU A 149 -10.64 -29.62 -19.94
C GLU A 149 -10.94 -28.66 -18.74
N VAL A 150 -10.00 -27.77 -18.35
CA VAL A 150 -10.19 -26.85 -17.24
C VAL A 150 -11.09 -25.69 -17.67
N THR A 151 -12.15 -25.41 -16.90
CA THR A 151 -13.13 -24.36 -17.19
C THR A 151 -13.22 -23.30 -16.08
N SER A 152 -12.73 -23.62 -14.88
CA SER A 152 -12.74 -22.74 -13.72
C SER A 152 -11.52 -22.98 -12.83
N MET A 153 -10.99 -21.91 -12.28
CA MET A 153 -9.78 -21.94 -11.44
C MET A 153 -9.93 -21.01 -10.24
N THR A 154 -9.50 -21.51 -9.07
CA THR A 154 -9.40 -20.70 -7.85
C THR A 154 -7.96 -20.73 -7.35
N GLY A 155 -7.41 -19.59 -7.00
CA GLY A 155 -6.06 -19.47 -6.47
C GLY A 155 -5.70 -18.08 -6.02
N THR A 156 -4.55 -17.95 -5.35
CA THR A 156 -4.01 -16.63 -5.05
C THR A 156 -3.58 -15.91 -6.34
N ALA A 157 -3.57 -14.58 -6.32
CA ALA A 157 -3.10 -13.79 -7.46
C ALA A 157 -1.71 -14.22 -7.92
N SER A 158 -0.82 -14.57 -6.98
CA SER A 158 0.52 -15.10 -7.27
C SER A 158 0.48 -16.44 -7.99
N ALA A 159 -0.31 -17.39 -7.50
CA ALA A 159 -0.41 -18.73 -8.11
C ALA A 159 -1.06 -18.68 -9.50
N LEU A 160 -2.07 -17.84 -9.68
CA LEU A 160 -2.71 -17.59 -10.97
C LEU A 160 -1.75 -16.95 -11.97
N ASN A 161 -0.95 -15.96 -11.54
CA ASN A 161 0.10 -15.37 -12.39
C ASN A 161 1.10 -16.43 -12.87
N THR A 162 1.53 -17.33 -11.99
CA THR A 162 2.43 -18.41 -12.35
C THR A 162 1.80 -19.29 -13.43
N LEU A 163 0.54 -19.71 -13.27
CA LEU A 163 -0.15 -20.56 -14.24
C LEU A 163 -0.36 -19.88 -15.60
N TYR A 164 -0.85 -18.64 -15.61
CA TYR A 164 -1.06 -17.91 -16.88
C TYR A 164 0.27 -17.60 -17.58
N THR A 165 1.36 -17.42 -16.82
CA THR A 165 2.72 -17.32 -17.37
C THR A 165 3.15 -18.66 -17.98
N ALA A 166 2.91 -19.79 -17.31
CA ALA A 166 3.16 -21.13 -17.84
C ALA A 166 2.37 -21.38 -19.14
N ALA A 167 1.09 -20.96 -19.17
CA ALA A 167 0.28 -21.05 -20.38
C ALA A 167 0.84 -20.19 -21.53
N SER A 168 1.31 -18.98 -21.22
CA SER A 168 1.94 -18.09 -22.21
C SER A 168 3.26 -18.66 -22.74
N ASN A 169 4.01 -19.36 -21.92
CA ASN A 169 5.27 -20.03 -22.27
C ASN A 169 5.06 -21.40 -22.96
N GLY A 170 3.83 -21.92 -22.94
CA GLY A 170 3.47 -23.21 -23.54
C GLY A 170 3.87 -24.44 -22.73
N THR A 171 4.24 -24.30 -21.43
CA THR A 171 4.46 -25.43 -20.52
C THR A 171 3.14 -26.00 -20.00
N VAL A 172 2.09 -25.18 -19.97
CA VAL A 172 0.70 -25.61 -19.77
C VAL A 172 -0.10 -25.22 -21.02
N THR A 173 -0.78 -26.16 -21.64
CA THR A 173 -1.59 -25.94 -22.85
C THR A 173 -3.09 -26.05 -22.53
N GLY A 174 -3.93 -25.48 -23.40
CA GLY A 174 -5.38 -25.49 -23.24
C GLY A 174 -5.95 -24.35 -22.38
N ILE A 175 -5.13 -23.68 -21.58
CA ILE A 175 -5.52 -22.45 -20.86
C ILE A 175 -5.39 -21.27 -21.82
N ASN A 176 -6.49 -20.52 -22.03
CA ASN A 176 -6.56 -19.44 -23.01
C ASN A 176 -7.17 -18.14 -22.47
N ALA A 177 -7.29 -18.03 -21.15
CA ALA A 177 -7.89 -16.92 -20.40
C ALA A 177 -9.43 -16.77 -20.54
N GLN A 178 -10.11 -17.80 -21.01
CA GLN A 178 -11.59 -17.86 -21.02
C GLN A 178 -12.17 -18.60 -19.79
N GLU A 179 -11.30 -19.22 -18.97
CA GLU A 179 -11.66 -19.93 -17.77
C GLU A 179 -12.13 -18.96 -16.69
N THR A 180 -13.18 -19.34 -15.93
CA THR A 180 -13.61 -18.58 -14.75
C THR A 180 -12.48 -18.50 -13.75
N THR A 181 -11.98 -17.29 -13.49
CA THR A 181 -10.85 -17.04 -12.61
C THR A 181 -11.32 -16.41 -11.30
N ILE A 182 -11.06 -17.07 -10.17
CA ILE A 182 -11.50 -16.68 -8.84
C ILE A 182 -10.27 -16.48 -7.95
N LEU A 183 -10.12 -15.29 -7.39
CA LEU A 183 -9.10 -15.01 -6.37
C LEU A 183 -9.50 -15.70 -5.06
N SER A 184 -8.53 -16.33 -4.42
CA SER A 184 -8.67 -16.90 -3.07
C SER A 184 -7.97 -16.05 -2.01
N ASP A 185 -7.30 -14.98 -2.42
CA ASP A 185 -6.75 -13.99 -1.50
C ASP A 185 -7.89 -13.37 -0.68
N THR A 186 -7.60 -13.04 0.58
CA THR A 186 -8.58 -12.41 1.47
C THR A 186 -8.10 -11.04 1.94
N ALA A 187 -7.04 -10.97 2.75
CA ALA A 187 -6.50 -9.72 3.29
C ALA A 187 -5.13 -9.41 2.68
N SER A 188 -4.80 -8.12 2.58
CA SER A 188 -3.51 -7.63 2.05
C SER A 188 -3.15 -8.19 0.66
N THR A 189 -4.16 -8.32 -0.20
CA THR A 189 -3.97 -8.77 -1.58
C THR A 189 -3.13 -7.76 -2.35
N SER A 190 -2.07 -8.21 -3.01
CA SER A 190 -1.20 -7.31 -3.77
C SER A 190 -1.90 -6.79 -5.02
N ALA A 191 -2.13 -5.47 -5.08
CA ALA A 191 -2.69 -4.82 -6.26
C ALA A 191 -1.82 -5.04 -7.51
N ALA A 192 -0.49 -5.00 -7.36
CA ALA A 192 0.45 -5.26 -8.45
C ALA A 192 0.29 -6.68 -9.03
N GLN A 193 0.08 -7.68 -8.17
CA GLN A 193 -0.14 -9.04 -8.63
C GLN A 193 -1.48 -9.20 -9.37
N VAL A 194 -2.55 -8.55 -8.91
CA VAL A 194 -3.86 -8.59 -9.58
C VAL A 194 -3.82 -7.82 -10.90
N HIS A 195 -3.13 -6.66 -10.93
CA HIS A 195 -2.90 -5.90 -12.16
C HIS A 195 -2.09 -6.71 -13.19
N THR A 196 -1.02 -7.38 -12.75
CA THR A 196 -0.20 -8.27 -13.60
C THR A 196 -1.04 -9.44 -14.12
N LEU A 197 -1.83 -10.10 -13.26
CA LEU A 197 -2.73 -11.20 -13.64
C LEU A 197 -3.67 -10.78 -14.77
N LYS A 198 -4.35 -9.65 -14.58
CA LYS A 198 -5.24 -9.10 -15.62
C LYS A 198 -4.49 -8.88 -16.95
N ASN A 199 -3.31 -8.28 -16.90
CA ASN A 199 -2.53 -7.98 -18.11
C ASN A 199 -2.03 -9.25 -18.80
N THR A 200 -1.60 -10.27 -18.05
CA THR A 200 -1.17 -11.57 -18.59
C THR A 200 -2.34 -12.29 -19.25
N MET A 201 -3.52 -12.31 -18.61
CA MET A 201 -4.73 -12.88 -19.18
C MET A 201 -5.16 -12.17 -20.47
N ASP A 202 -5.11 -10.84 -20.50
CA ASP A 202 -5.46 -10.05 -21.69
C ASP A 202 -4.49 -10.32 -22.84
N ALA A 203 -3.18 -10.40 -22.54
CA ALA A 203 -2.16 -10.74 -23.54
C ALA A 203 -2.32 -12.18 -24.08
N LEU A 204 -2.59 -13.14 -23.21
CA LEU A 204 -2.83 -14.55 -23.61
C LEU A 204 -4.07 -14.66 -24.50
N ALA A 205 -5.17 -13.99 -24.12
CA ALA A 205 -6.40 -13.99 -24.92
C ALA A 205 -6.20 -13.33 -26.30
N ALA A 206 -5.44 -12.25 -26.37
CA ALA A 206 -5.12 -11.56 -27.60
C ALA A 206 -4.21 -12.38 -28.53
N ALA A 207 -3.37 -13.24 -27.95
CA ALA A 207 -2.46 -14.13 -28.71
C ALA A 207 -3.17 -15.35 -29.35
N GLN A 208 -4.41 -15.65 -28.94
CA GLN A 208 -5.19 -16.74 -29.55
C GLN A 208 -5.50 -16.43 -31.02
N SER A 209 -5.71 -17.48 -31.82
CA SER A 209 -6.05 -17.33 -33.27
C SER A 209 -7.32 -18.13 -33.60
N PRO A 210 -8.50 -17.47 -33.71
CA PRO A 210 -8.73 -16.02 -33.54
C PRO A 210 -8.58 -15.56 -32.10
N ALA A 211 -8.31 -14.27 -31.89
CA ALA A 211 -8.26 -13.67 -30.56
C ALA A 211 -9.59 -13.84 -29.82
N VAL A 212 -9.53 -14.11 -28.52
CA VAL A 212 -10.70 -14.35 -27.66
C VAL A 212 -10.89 -13.21 -26.65
N THR A 213 -12.09 -13.12 -26.10
CA THR A 213 -12.35 -12.20 -24.97
C THR A 213 -11.99 -12.91 -23.67
N PRO A 214 -11.10 -12.34 -22.85
CA PRO A 214 -10.73 -12.95 -21.58
C PRO A 214 -11.91 -12.92 -20.59
N ALA A 215 -12.03 -13.97 -19.77
CA ALA A 215 -12.99 -14.05 -18.68
C ALA A 215 -12.66 -13.02 -17.59
N ASN A 216 -13.69 -12.63 -16.82
CA ASN A 216 -13.51 -11.71 -15.71
C ASN A 216 -12.78 -12.38 -14.54
N ILE A 217 -12.05 -11.59 -13.76
CA ILE A 217 -11.44 -12.00 -12.51
C ILE A 217 -12.44 -11.71 -11.38
N ASN A 218 -12.81 -12.72 -10.61
CA ASN A 218 -13.68 -12.57 -9.44
C ASN A 218 -12.82 -12.33 -8.20
N ALA A 219 -12.93 -11.14 -7.61
CA ALA A 219 -12.21 -10.71 -6.41
C ALA A 219 -13.11 -10.61 -5.16
N ALA A 220 -14.30 -11.21 -5.16
CA ALA A 220 -15.28 -11.06 -4.08
C ALA A 220 -14.82 -11.58 -2.70
N SER A 221 -13.75 -12.38 -2.62
CA SER A 221 -13.15 -12.83 -1.36
C SER A 221 -12.13 -11.85 -0.79
N VAL A 222 -11.67 -10.88 -1.59
CA VAL A 222 -10.67 -9.90 -1.17
C VAL A 222 -11.31 -8.90 -0.22
N THR A 223 -10.69 -8.66 0.93
CA THR A 223 -11.15 -7.68 1.93
C THR A 223 -10.23 -6.47 2.03
N SER A 224 -9.01 -6.58 1.51
CA SER A 224 -8.11 -5.43 1.41
C SER A 224 -7.09 -5.59 0.28
N PHE A 225 -6.74 -4.47 -0.35
CA PHE A 225 -5.65 -4.37 -1.29
C PHE A 225 -4.48 -3.61 -0.69
N SER A 226 -3.25 -4.03 -1.06
CA SER A 226 -2.03 -3.29 -0.73
C SER A 226 -1.15 -3.12 -1.97
N GLY A 227 -0.50 -1.96 -2.07
CA GLY A 227 0.42 -1.68 -3.17
C GLY A 227 0.54 -0.20 -3.49
N VAL A 228 1.21 0.10 -4.60
CA VAL A 228 1.36 1.48 -5.07
C VAL A 228 0.05 2.01 -5.67
N ALA A 229 -0.11 3.33 -5.67
CA ALA A 229 -1.32 3.99 -6.20
C ALA A 229 -1.63 3.57 -7.64
N LEU A 230 -0.61 3.52 -8.49
CA LEU A 230 -0.76 3.16 -9.91
C LEU A 230 -1.42 1.78 -10.11
N ASP A 231 -0.93 0.76 -9.41
CA ASP A 231 -1.46 -0.60 -9.54
C ASP A 231 -2.86 -0.72 -8.91
N THR A 232 -3.07 -0.06 -7.78
CA THR A 232 -4.36 -0.04 -7.09
C THR A 232 -5.43 0.63 -7.96
N LEU A 233 -5.15 1.80 -8.52
CA LEU A 233 -6.05 2.48 -9.47
C LEU A 233 -6.31 1.64 -10.73
N ALA A 234 -5.31 0.91 -11.23
CA ALA A 234 -5.49 0.01 -12.37
C ALA A 234 -6.46 -1.15 -12.06
N VAL A 235 -6.40 -1.71 -10.86
CA VAL A 235 -7.33 -2.75 -10.38
C VAL A 235 -8.76 -2.21 -10.34
N TYR A 236 -9.00 -1.06 -9.73
CA TYR A 236 -10.34 -0.47 -9.63
C TYR A 236 -10.86 0.05 -10.98
N SER A 237 -10.00 0.61 -11.84
CA SER A 237 -10.36 0.96 -13.22
C SER A 237 -10.80 -0.27 -14.01
N ALA A 238 -10.14 -1.42 -13.82
CA ALA A 238 -10.57 -2.69 -14.40
C ALA A 238 -11.90 -3.17 -13.78
N GLY A 239 -12.15 -2.86 -12.51
CA GLY A 239 -13.45 -3.07 -11.86
C GLY A 239 -14.58 -2.31 -12.55
N ASN A 240 -14.39 -1.03 -12.84
CA ASN A 240 -15.38 -0.19 -13.53
C ASN A 240 -15.72 -0.69 -14.94
N THR A 241 -14.77 -1.33 -15.63
CA THR A 241 -15.02 -1.95 -16.94
C THR A 241 -15.61 -3.35 -16.84
N GLY A 242 -15.81 -3.88 -15.63
CA GLY A 242 -16.31 -5.22 -15.36
C GLY A 242 -15.28 -6.33 -15.59
N ARG A 243 -14.01 -5.98 -15.84
CA ARG A 243 -12.92 -6.94 -16.06
C ARG A 243 -12.49 -7.63 -14.75
N ILE A 244 -12.62 -6.91 -13.63
CA ILE A 244 -12.50 -7.45 -12.27
C ILE A 244 -13.85 -7.23 -11.59
N THR A 245 -14.39 -8.23 -10.93
CA THR A 245 -15.71 -8.19 -10.29
C THR A 245 -15.61 -8.45 -8.80
N GLY A 246 -16.60 -7.97 -8.03
CA GLY A 246 -16.66 -8.18 -6.59
C GLY A 246 -15.84 -7.15 -5.79
N LEU A 247 -15.53 -5.99 -6.40
CA LEU A 247 -14.89 -4.86 -5.74
C LEU A 247 -15.91 -3.85 -5.20
N GLY A 248 -15.49 -3.04 -4.20
CA GLY A 248 -16.24 -1.86 -3.74
C GLY A 248 -16.35 -1.67 -2.23
N ALA A 249 -15.80 -2.59 -1.42
CA ALA A 249 -15.83 -2.49 0.05
C ALA A 249 -14.50 -2.90 0.72
N GLU A 250 -13.45 -3.05 -0.08
CA GLU A 250 -12.13 -3.46 0.39
C GLU A 250 -11.40 -2.27 1.02
N ASP A 251 -10.68 -2.52 2.10
CA ASP A 251 -9.70 -1.56 2.59
C ASP A 251 -8.54 -1.41 1.60
N ILE A 252 -7.99 -0.21 1.51
CA ILE A 252 -6.91 0.12 0.60
C ILE A 252 -5.71 0.59 1.40
N ILE A 253 -4.56 -0.05 1.20
CA ILE A 253 -3.29 0.32 1.84
C ILE A 253 -2.32 0.74 0.75
N ILE A 254 -2.04 2.02 0.66
CA ILE A 254 -1.05 2.54 -0.29
C ILE A 254 0.32 2.55 0.37
N ASP A 255 1.26 1.83 -0.24
CA ASP A 255 2.66 1.74 0.15
C ASP A 255 3.55 1.97 -1.08
N GLU A 256 4.07 3.17 -1.20
CA GLU A 256 4.96 3.59 -2.28
C GLU A 256 6.43 3.25 -2.02
N SER A 257 6.78 2.65 -0.88
CA SER A 257 8.16 2.43 -0.43
C SER A 257 9.00 1.52 -1.35
N GLY A 258 8.36 0.79 -2.26
CA GLY A 258 9.01 -0.22 -3.10
C GLY A 258 9.26 0.15 -4.56
N SER A 259 8.71 1.26 -5.09
CA SER A 259 8.68 1.52 -6.54
C SER A 259 9.39 2.79 -7.01
N GLY A 260 10.19 3.41 -6.14
CA GLY A 260 10.90 4.67 -6.50
C GLY A 260 9.99 5.91 -6.54
N GLY A 261 8.75 5.79 -6.05
CA GLY A 261 7.87 6.91 -5.76
C GLY A 261 8.29 7.64 -4.49
N ASP A 262 7.75 8.82 -4.28
CA ASP A 262 8.01 9.67 -3.10
C ASP A 262 7.33 9.15 -1.81
N GLY A 263 6.67 8.01 -1.86
CA GLY A 263 6.02 7.36 -0.71
C GLY A 263 4.66 7.94 -0.35
N ALA A 264 4.11 8.82 -1.17
CA ALA A 264 2.90 9.55 -0.84
C ALA A 264 1.84 9.52 -1.95
N LEU A 265 0.57 9.48 -1.56
CA LEU A 265 -0.60 9.50 -2.44
C LEU A 265 -1.05 10.94 -2.67
N SER A 266 -1.32 11.33 -3.92
CA SER A 266 -1.89 12.63 -4.22
C SER A 266 -3.34 12.75 -3.71
N VAL A 267 -3.78 13.94 -3.33
CA VAL A 267 -5.20 14.23 -2.99
C VAL A 267 -6.14 13.81 -4.13
N HIS A 268 -5.72 14.03 -5.38
CA HIS A 268 -6.50 13.60 -6.55
C HIS A 268 -6.74 12.09 -6.56
N ASP A 269 -5.67 11.30 -6.38
CA ASP A 269 -5.75 9.85 -6.43
C ASP A 269 -6.45 9.28 -5.18
N ALA A 270 -6.27 9.93 -4.00
CA ALA A 270 -7.00 9.60 -2.78
C ALA A 270 -8.51 9.74 -2.99
N ASN A 271 -8.95 10.88 -3.51
CA ASN A 271 -10.37 11.12 -3.83
C ASN A 271 -10.91 10.14 -4.89
N LEU A 272 -10.08 9.79 -5.88
CA LEU A 272 -10.50 8.82 -6.90
C LEU A 272 -10.68 7.43 -6.29
N LEU A 273 -9.77 6.97 -5.44
CA LEU A 273 -9.89 5.70 -4.72
C LEU A 273 -11.11 5.69 -3.78
N ASP A 274 -11.40 6.79 -3.10
CA ASP A 274 -12.57 6.97 -2.25
C ASP A 274 -13.90 6.81 -3.03
N THR A 275 -13.91 7.14 -4.33
CA THR A 275 -15.09 6.88 -5.19
C THR A 275 -15.26 5.40 -5.55
N TYR A 276 -14.22 4.59 -5.43
CA TYR A 276 -14.21 3.19 -5.86
C TYR A 276 -14.48 2.20 -4.74
N SER A 277 -14.07 2.50 -3.51
CA SER A 277 -14.28 1.64 -2.36
C SER A 277 -14.90 2.40 -1.19
N THR A 278 -15.78 1.73 -0.46
CA THR A 278 -16.30 2.23 0.83
C THR A 278 -15.44 1.78 2.01
N GLY A 279 -14.35 1.05 1.77
CA GLY A 279 -13.39 0.66 2.80
C GLY A 279 -12.46 1.80 3.21
N VAL A 280 -11.69 1.57 4.26
CA VAL A 280 -10.71 2.56 4.76
C VAL A 280 -9.50 2.65 3.84
N ILE A 281 -9.14 3.87 3.44
CA ILE A 281 -7.90 4.12 2.71
C ILE A 281 -6.82 4.54 3.71
N THR A 282 -5.73 3.81 3.73
CA THR A 282 -4.52 4.10 4.52
C THR A 282 -3.41 4.57 3.60
N ALA A 283 -2.96 5.81 3.77
CA ALA A 283 -1.91 6.40 2.92
C ALA A 283 -1.24 7.59 3.60
N THR A 284 -0.01 7.92 3.19
CA THR A 284 0.59 9.24 3.42
C THR A 284 0.15 10.16 2.28
N ILE A 285 -0.32 11.36 2.59
CA ILE A 285 -0.75 12.35 1.58
C ILE A 285 0.46 13.21 1.18
N GLN A 286 0.59 13.47 -0.13
CA GLN A 286 1.71 14.18 -0.73
C GLN A 286 1.64 15.69 -0.48
N GLU A 287 0.46 16.28 -0.61
CA GLU A 287 0.24 17.70 -0.46
C GLU A 287 0.35 18.13 1.00
N ASN A 288 0.78 19.38 1.20
CA ASN A 288 1.02 19.95 2.51
C ASN A 288 0.40 21.34 2.70
N ASP A 289 -0.39 21.79 1.72
CA ASP A 289 -1.16 23.03 1.80
C ASP A 289 -2.64 22.75 2.13
N THR A 290 -3.25 23.54 3.00
CA THR A 290 -4.62 23.30 3.47
C THR A 290 -5.66 23.46 2.37
N THR A 291 -5.43 24.33 1.38
CA THR A 291 -6.40 24.57 0.30
C THR A 291 -6.61 23.31 -0.54
N THR A 292 -5.52 22.59 -0.89
CA THR A 292 -5.62 21.33 -1.61
C THR A 292 -6.12 20.20 -0.70
N LEU A 293 -5.56 20.10 0.51
CA LEU A 293 -5.94 19.08 1.48
C LEU A 293 -7.42 19.14 1.87
N ALA A 294 -8.02 20.33 2.01
CA ALA A 294 -9.44 20.51 2.31
C ALA A 294 -10.38 19.95 1.23
N THR A 295 -9.85 19.58 0.07
CA THR A 295 -10.61 18.89 -0.98
C THR A 295 -10.64 17.37 -0.84
N LEU A 296 -9.96 16.77 0.16
CA LEU A 296 -10.05 15.35 0.46
C LEU A 296 -11.50 14.96 0.79
N THR A 297 -11.95 13.87 0.19
CA THR A 297 -13.28 13.32 0.40
C THR A 297 -13.26 12.13 1.34
N ASN A 298 -14.40 11.83 1.92
CA ASN A 298 -14.65 10.63 2.70
C ASN A 298 -16.06 10.15 2.42
N THR A 299 -16.20 9.19 1.50
CA THR A 299 -17.49 8.61 1.11
C THR A 299 -17.83 7.34 1.91
N THR A 300 -16.96 6.91 2.82
CA THR A 300 -17.19 5.73 3.66
C THR A 300 -18.43 5.86 4.54
N THR A 301 -18.93 7.09 4.73
CA THR A 301 -20.06 7.37 5.63
C THR A 301 -21.33 7.68 4.88
N THR A 302 -22.35 6.87 5.09
CA THR A 302 -23.76 7.15 4.72
C THR A 302 -24.54 7.80 5.88
N GLY A 303 -23.89 8.31 6.91
CA GLY A 303 -24.51 8.80 8.13
C GLY A 303 -23.68 9.80 8.93
N VAL A 304 -24.09 10.08 10.16
CA VAL A 304 -23.37 10.95 11.09
C VAL A 304 -22.00 10.33 11.40
N ILE A 305 -20.92 11.07 11.12
CA ILE A 305 -19.56 10.69 11.53
C ILE A 305 -19.51 10.75 13.07
N ASP A 306 -19.62 9.61 13.74
CA ASP A 306 -19.66 9.58 15.21
C ASP A 306 -18.45 8.87 15.86
N ASN A 307 -17.59 8.23 15.05
CA ASN A 307 -16.40 7.57 15.58
C ASN A 307 -15.26 7.42 14.53
N THR A 308 -14.08 7.02 15.01
CA THR A 308 -12.85 6.90 14.23
C THR A 308 -12.85 5.77 13.19
N GLN A 309 -13.88 4.93 13.13
CA GLN A 309 -13.95 3.80 12.19
C GLN A 309 -14.52 4.21 10.81
N ASP A 310 -15.14 5.39 10.75
CA ASP A 310 -15.76 5.91 9.52
C ASP A 310 -14.85 6.89 8.77
N ARG A 311 -13.57 6.96 9.12
CA ARG A 311 -12.59 7.89 8.54
C ARG A 311 -11.46 7.11 7.89
N HIS A 312 -10.89 7.70 6.84
CA HIS A 312 -9.65 7.17 6.27
C HIS A 312 -8.48 7.30 7.25
N ALA A 313 -7.42 6.54 7.02
CA ALA A 313 -6.19 6.60 7.81
C ALA A 313 -5.10 7.36 7.04
N TYR A 314 -5.36 8.64 6.73
CA TYR A 314 -4.39 9.49 6.04
C TYR A 314 -3.39 10.10 7.01
N THR A 315 -2.10 9.88 6.74
CA THR A 315 -1.02 10.62 7.40
C THR A 315 -0.85 11.94 6.66
N ILE A 316 -1.19 13.05 7.33
CA ILE A 316 -1.17 14.41 6.77
C ILE A 316 -0.15 15.25 7.52
N THR A 317 0.68 16.00 6.78
CA THR A 317 1.59 16.99 7.34
C THR A 317 1.33 18.35 6.70
N ILE A 318 1.07 19.37 7.48
CA ILE A 318 0.85 20.75 7.00
C ILE A 318 2.04 21.61 7.41
N THR A 319 2.55 22.39 6.46
CA THR A 319 3.71 23.26 6.67
C THR A 319 3.39 24.70 6.25
N ASN A 320 4.20 25.64 6.70
CA ASN A 320 4.13 27.06 6.37
C ASN A 320 2.90 27.77 6.97
N SER A 321 1.82 27.94 6.23
CA SER A 321 0.60 28.61 6.70
C SER A 321 -0.63 27.79 6.45
N ALA A 322 -1.61 27.89 7.35
CA ALA A 322 -2.86 27.16 7.28
C ALA A 322 -4.06 28.02 7.67
N ASP A 323 -5.22 27.70 7.13
CA ASP A 323 -6.51 28.16 7.64
C ASP A 323 -7.02 27.18 8.71
N ALA A 324 -7.48 27.70 9.84
CA ALA A 324 -7.95 26.88 10.96
C ALA A 324 -9.23 26.11 10.62
N GLY A 325 -10.14 26.70 9.85
CA GLY A 325 -11.36 26.06 9.40
C GLY A 325 -11.09 24.86 8.49
N ASP A 326 -10.07 24.95 7.64
CA ASP A 326 -9.62 23.84 6.80
C ASP A 326 -9.07 22.67 7.65
N ILE A 327 -8.25 22.97 8.69
CA ILE A 327 -7.73 21.95 9.61
C ILE A 327 -8.88 21.24 10.35
N LEU A 328 -9.87 21.99 10.85
CA LEU A 328 -11.05 21.43 11.51
C LEU A 328 -11.86 20.52 10.57
N SER A 329 -11.89 20.85 9.29
CA SER A 329 -12.55 20.02 8.26
C SER A 329 -11.79 18.74 8.01
N LEU A 330 -10.46 18.78 7.98
CA LEU A 330 -9.59 17.61 7.77
C LEU A 330 -9.67 16.60 8.92
N ASP A 331 -9.92 17.02 10.16
CA ASP A 331 -10.17 16.11 11.28
C ASP A 331 -11.35 15.17 11.01
N ASN A 332 -12.29 15.57 10.18
CA ASN A 332 -13.41 14.69 9.79
C ASN A 332 -13.07 13.69 8.68
N VAL A 333 -11.94 13.83 8.01
CA VAL A 333 -11.53 12.98 6.91
C VAL A 333 -10.55 11.89 7.35
N THR A 334 -9.64 12.22 8.29
CA THR A 334 -8.63 11.28 8.76
C THR A 334 -8.81 10.88 10.22
N SER A 335 -8.50 9.62 10.52
CA SER A 335 -8.40 9.10 11.89
C SER A 335 -6.99 9.21 12.48
N VAL A 336 -6.02 9.64 11.67
CA VAL A 336 -4.62 9.82 12.09
C VAL A 336 -4.39 11.27 12.50
N SER A 337 -3.64 11.49 13.57
CA SER A 337 -3.27 12.83 14.03
C SER A 337 -2.55 13.63 12.93
N ILE A 338 -3.05 14.84 12.64
CA ILE A 338 -2.48 15.72 11.62
C ILE A 338 -1.23 16.40 12.19
N ASN A 339 -0.12 16.32 11.49
CA ASN A 339 1.14 16.93 11.91
C ASN A 339 1.21 18.41 11.50
N LEU A 340 1.21 19.30 12.49
CA LEU A 340 1.31 20.76 12.36
C LEU A 340 2.60 21.34 12.98
N GLU A 341 3.56 20.50 13.38
CA GLU A 341 4.77 20.93 14.11
C GLU A 341 5.65 21.92 13.32
N SER A 342 5.52 21.93 11.99
CA SER A 342 6.21 22.86 11.09
C SER A 342 5.35 24.04 10.63
N LEU A 343 4.17 24.21 11.21
CA LEU A 343 3.28 25.31 10.88
C LEU A 343 3.83 26.63 11.39
N SER A 344 4.01 27.61 10.51
CA SER A 344 4.53 28.93 10.86
C SER A 344 3.42 29.94 11.19
N THR A 345 2.26 29.84 10.51
CA THR A 345 1.14 30.77 10.68
C THR A 345 -0.19 30.01 10.63
N LEU A 346 -1.06 30.30 11.58
CA LEU A 346 -2.44 29.82 11.61
C LEU A 346 -3.38 31.04 11.49
N THR A 347 -4.27 30.98 10.49
CA THR A 347 -5.25 32.05 10.23
C THR A 347 -6.67 31.54 10.45
N GLY A 348 -7.58 32.39 10.86
CA GLY A 348 -8.99 32.02 11.04
C GLY A 348 -9.71 32.93 12.03
N THR A 349 -10.98 32.62 12.29
CA THR A 349 -11.71 33.23 13.39
C THR A 349 -11.20 32.72 14.73
N LEU A 350 -11.48 33.46 15.79
CA LEU A 350 -11.16 33.06 17.17
C LEU A 350 -11.64 31.61 17.45
N ALA A 351 -12.90 31.34 17.12
CA ALA A 351 -13.51 30.02 17.37
C ALA A 351 -12.81 28.88 16.61
N GLU A 352 -12.38 29.14 15.38
CA GLU A 352 -11.65 28.15 14.57
C GLU A 352 -10.25 27.90 15.13
N VAL A 353 -9.53 28.98 15.50
CA VAL A 353 -8.20 28.87 16.08
C VAL A 353 -8.23 28.12 17.41
N GLU A 354 -9.18 28.50 18.32
CA GLU A 354 -9.39 27.78 19.59
C GLU A 354 -9.77 26.29 19.35
N GLY A 355 -10.54 26.02 18.28
CA GLY A 355 -10.86 24.67 17.85
C GLY A 355 -9.64 23.83 17.51
N VAL A 356 -8.65 24.40 16.80
CA VAL A 356 -7.39 23.71 16.47
C VAL A 356 -6.59 23.38 17.74
N PHE A 357 -6.49 24.29 18.71
CA PHE A 357 -5.84 24.00 19.99
C PHE A 357 -6.60 22.95 20.80
N THR A 358 -7.93 22.91 20.72
CA THR A 358 -8.73 21.82 21.31
C THR A 358 -8.42 20.47 20.66
N LEU A 359 -8.23 20.43 19.32
CA LEU A 359 -7.82 19.20 18.64
C LEU A 359 -6.39 18.76 19.03
N ASP A 360 -5.50 19.71 19.34
CA ASP A 360 -4.13 19.42 19.83
C ASP A 360 -4.20 18.77 21.22
N ASP A 361 -5.01 19.33 22.14
CA ASP A 361 -5.26 18.75 23.47
C ASP A 361 -5.87 17.34 23.39
N ASP A 362 -6.74 17.09 22.41
CA ASP A 362 -7.35 15.79 22.13
C ASP A 362 -6.43 14.84 21.34
N SER A 363 -5.20 15.26 21.00
CA SER A 363 -4.22 14.51 20.20
C SER A 363 -4.67 14.17 18.78
N LYS A 364 -5.60 14.93 18.21
CA LYS A 364 -6.08 14.80 16.83
C LYS A 364 -5.25 15.58 15.85
N VAL A 365 -4.56 16.62 16.33
CA VAL A 365 -3.49 17.31 15.62
C VAL A 365 -2.26 17.36 16.52
N SER A 366 -1.09 17.71 16.00
CA SER A 366 0.13 17.92 16.77
C SER A 366 0.76 19.24 16.39
N LEU A 367 0.67 20.23 17.29
CA LEU A 367 1.40 21.51 17.20
C LEU A 367 2.79 21.43 17.85
N GLY A 368 3.14 20.28 18.45
CA GLY A 368 4.38 20.07 19.21
C GLY A 368 4.31 20.55 20.66
N ALA A 369 5.31 20.17 21.45
CA ALA A 369 5.33 20.39 22.90
C ALA A 369 5.40 21.88 23.33
N SER A 370 5.75 22.77 22.41
CA SER A 370 5.84 24.23 22.65
C SER A 370 5.51 24.95 21.35
N PRO A 371 4.23 25.11 21.02
CA PRO A 371 3.84 25.73 19.78
C PRO A 371 4.47 27.09 19.56
N SER A 372 5.02 27.37 18.39
CA SER A 372 5.58 28.64 18.00
C SER A 372 4.86 29.29 16.81
N VAL A 373 3.67 28.75 16.49
CA VAL A 373 2.85 29.21 15.38
C VAL A 373 2.34 30.65 15.63
N ALA A 374 2.53 31.52 14.65
CA ALA A 374 1.95 32.86 14.68
C ALA A 374 0.45 32.75 14.35
N LEU A 375 -0.38 33.49 15.13
CA LEU A 375 -1.83 33.49 14.96
C LEU A 375 -2.27 34.82 14.30
N THR A 376 -3.10 34.73 13.27
CA THR A 376 -3.70 35.93 12.64
C THR A 376 -5.22 35.75 12.61
N LEU A 377 -5.91 36.53 13.46
CA LEU A 377 -7.35 36.44 13.58
C LEU A 377 -8.05 37.26 12.50
N SER A 378 -9.09 36.66 11.93
CA SER A 378 -9.96 37.26 10.91
C SER A 378 -11.18 37.96 11.52
N ASP A 379 -11.41 37.83 12.83
CA ASP A 379 -12.49 38.54 13.53
C ASP A 379 -12.30 40.07 13.47
N SER A 380 -13.40 40.81 13.44
CA SER A 380 -13.34 42.28 13.45
C SER A 380 -12.69 42.82 14.72
N SER A 381 -12.85 42.13 15.84
CA SER A 381 -12.19 42.40 17.12
C SER A 381 -12.41 41.26 18.11
N ILE A 382 -11.50 41.07 19.07
CA ILE A 382 -11.58 40.13 20.18
C ILE A 382 -11.37 40.84 21.52
N ALA A 383 -11.78 40.19 22.62
CA ALA A 383 -11.60 40.74 23.96
C ALA A 383 -10.16 40.51 24.47
N VAL A 384 -9.72 41.33 25.45
CA VAL A 384 -8.40 41.24 26.11
C VAL A 384 -8.16 39.86 26.72
N ASP A 385 -9.16 39.27 27.37
CA ASP A 385 -9.05 37.92 27.97
C ASP A 385 -8.89 36.82 26.91
N GLN A 386 -9.55 36.93 25.77
CA GLN A 386 -9.41 36.04 24.63
C GLN A 386 -8.00 36.14 24.00
N ALA A 387 -7.51 37.39 23.78
CA ALA A 387 -6.15 37.64 23.29
C ALA A 387 -5.09 37.03 24.23
N ASN A 388 -5.29 37.19 25.56
CA ASN A 388 -4.39 36.60 26.56
C ASN A 388 -4.44 35.05 26.56
N THR A 389 -5.60 34.46 26.39
CA THR A 389 -5.76 33.02 26.29
C THR A 389 -4.98 32.44 25.10
N LEU A 390 -5.12 33.06 23.91
CA LEU A 390 -4.37 32.64 22.73
C LEU A 390 -2.86 32.87 22.90
N SER A 391 -2.46 34.02 23.49
CA SER A 391 -1.05 34.33 23.75
C SER A 391 -0.39 33.34 24.74
N ALA A 392 -1.17 32.66 25.56
CA ALA A 392 -0.67 31.64 26.47
C ALA A 392 -0.48 30.25 25.77
N GLN A 393 -1.12 30.03 24.65
CA GLN A 393 -1.07 28.76 23.91
C GLN A 393 0.06 28.68 22.89
N THR A 394 0.64 29.79 22.49
CA THR A 394 1.75 29.86 21.54
C THR A 394 2.85 30.81 22.00
N THR A 395 4.09 30.55 21.59
CA THR A 395 5.20 31.52 21.70
C THR A 395 5.28 32.44 20.48
N GLY A 396 4.51 32.16 19.42
CA GLY A 396 4.41 32.98 18.22
C GLY A 396 3.58 34.25 18.45
N ALA A 397 3.67 35.21 17.53
CA ALA A 397 2.93 36.44 17.59
C ALA A 397 1.41 36.22 17.40
N VAL A 398 0.59 36.92 18.21
CA VAL A 398 -0.87 36.97 18.01
C VAL A 398 -1.22 38.29 17.37
N THR A 399 -1.81 38.25 16.17
CA THR A 399 -2.30 39.42 15.43
C THR A 399 -3.82 39.52 15.55
N ALA A 400 -4.32 40.61 16.14
CA ALA A 400 -5.76 40.83 16.33
C ALA A 400 -6.09 42.30 16.56
N THR A 401 -7.36 42.67 16.37
CA THR A 401 -7.91 43.94 16.83
C THR A 401 -8.56 43.74 18.20
N ILE A 402 -8.26 44.60 19.17
CA ILE A 402 -8.85 44.57 20.52
C ILE A 402 -10.11 45.41 20.57
N TYR A 403 -11.15 44.83 21.14
CA TYR A 403 -12.48 45.46 21.20
C TYR A 403 -12.64 46.46 22.36
N GLU A 404 -11.97 46.25 23.53
CA GLU A 404 -12.02 47.13 24.64
C GLU A 404 -11.20 48.42 24.39
N GLY A 405 -11.66 49.53 24.94
CA GLY A 405 -11.01 50.82 24.78
C GLY A 405 -10.61 51.51 26.09
N ASP A 406 -11.00 50.98 27.24
CA ASP A 406 -10.60 51.55 28.52
C ASP A 406 -9.21 51.03 28.96
N TYR A 407 -8.40 51.94 29.51
CA TYR A 407 -7.02 51.60 29.91
C TYR A 407 -6.97 50.49 30.99
N SER A 408 -7.96 50.48 31.88
CA SER A 408 -7.98 49.53 32.99
C SER A 408 -8.02 48.08 32.48
N THR A 409 -8.76 47.80 31.42
CA THR A 409 -8.84 46.51 30.76
C THR A 409 -7.65 46.28 29.83
N LEU A 410 -7.32 47.27 28.96
CA LEU A 410 -6.21 47.18 28.00
C LEU A 410 -4.85 46.93 28.65
N SER A 411 -4.63 47.48 29.86
CA SER A 411 -3.39 47.26 30.63
C SER A 411 -3.18 45.81 31.05
N GLY A 412 -4.26 45.00 31.03
CA GLY A 412 -4.25 43.57 31.29
C GLY A 412 -3.73 42.69 30.13
N LEU A 413 -3.48 43.24 28.94
CA LEU A 413 -2.86 42.51 27.85
C LEU A 413 -1.52 41.93 28.27
N THR A 414 -1.28 40.66 27.92
CA THR A 414 0.00 39.99 28.16
C THR A 414 0.93 40.19 26.97
N ALA A 415 2.22 40.35 27.26
CA ALA A 415 3.27 40.34 26.26
C ALA A 415 3.82 38.91 26.10
N THR A 416 4.09 38.45 24.89
CA THR A 416 4.76 37.18 24.63
C THR A 416 6.27 37.33 24.52
N GLY A 417 7.01 36.36 25.06
CA GLY A 417 8.45 36.24 24.89
C GLY A 417 9.30 37.39 25.48
N THR A 418 10.56 37.45 25.08
CA THR A 418 11.53 38.46 25.56
C THR A 418 11.44 39.81 24.84
N GLY A 419 10.52 39.97 23.88
CA GLY A 419 10.42 41.16 23.04
C GLY A 419 9.01 41.62 22.67
N ASN A 420 7.96 41.01 23.25
CA ASN A 420 6.57 41.23 22.89
C ASN A 420 6.33 41.31 21.37
N GLU A 421 6.09 40.16 20.76
CA GLU A 421 5.88 40.03 19.31
C GLU A 421 4.41 40.20 18.92
N ASN A 422 3.47 40.30 19.88
CA ASN A 422 2.04 40.43 19.60
C ASN A 422 1.72 41.73 18.84
N VAL A 423 0.83 41.63 17.86
CA VAL A 423 0.43 42.73 16.98
C VAL A 423 -1.05 43.07 17.22
N TYR A 424 -1.36 43.62 18.38
CA TYR A 424 -2.71 44.05 18.71
C TYR A 424 -2.98 45.45 18.20
N ALA A 425 -3.98 45.65 17.34
CA ALA A 425 -4.51 46.97 17.01
C ALA A 425 -5.44 47.41 18.14
N ILE A 426 -5.12 48.54 18.78
CA ILE A 426 -5.82 49.05 19.96
C ILE A 426 -6.39 50.44 19.65
N THR A 427 -7.66 50.71 20.04
CA THR A 427 -8.26 52.02 19.98
C THR A 427 -8.73 52.42 21.38
N ALA A 428 -8.01 53.33 22.04
CA ALA A 428 -8.42 53.82 23.35
C ALA A 428 -9.65 54.75 23.26
N SER A 429 -10.66 54.47 24.07
CA SER A 429 -11.91 55.24 24.13
C SER A 429 -11.83 56.43 25.11
N GLU A 430 -10.77 56.50 25.93
CA GLU A 430 -10.49 57.56 26.89
C GLU A 430 -9.15 58.23 26.60
N ASN A 431 -8.96 59.41 27.20
CA ASN A 431 -7.68 60.16 27.09
C ASN A 431 -6.61 59.42 27.92
N LEU A 432 -5.52 58.97 27.28
CA LEU A 432 -4.40 58.34 27.96
C LEU A 432 -3.37 59.38 28.41
N THR A 433 -2.78 59.18 29.58
CA THR A 433 -1.51 59.86 29.92
C THR A 433 -0.37 59.26 29.07
N VAL A 434 0.73 60.03 28.91
CA VAL A 434 1.92 59.52 28.23
C VAL A 434 2.42 58.20 28.86
N THR A 435 2.40 58.09 30.19
CA THR A 435 2.78 56.88 30.91
C THR A 435 1.89 55.68 30.54
N GLN A 436 0.59 55.90 30.41
CA GLN A 436 -0.37 54.86 30.02
C GLN A 436 -0.18 54.43 28.56
N ALA A 437 0.01 55.39 27.65
CA ALA A 437 0.29 55.12 26.25
C ALA A 437 1.58 54.28 26.07
N ASN A 438 2.65 54.67 26.76
CA ASN A 438 3.91 53.90 26.75
C ASN A 438 3.76 52.49 27.37
N ALA A 439 2.92 52.36 28.41
CA ALA A 439 2.64 51.08 29.01
C ALA A 439 1.88 50.12 28.04
N LEU A 440 0.95 50.65 27.22
CA LEU A 440 0.28 49.91 26.19
C LEU A 440 1.23 49.55 25.03
N GLN A 441 2.13 50.50 24.65
CA GLN A 441 3.17 50.22 23.64
C GLN A 441 4.04 49.01 24.01
N ALA A 442 4.34 48.85 25.31
CA ALA A 442 5.07 47.67 25.79
C ALA A 442 4.26 46.35 25.71
N LYS A 443 2.98 46.38 25.36
CA LYS A 443 2.09 45.21 25.23
C LYS A 443 1.84 44.80 23.80
N THR A 444 2.16 45.64 22.81
CA THR A 444 1.87 45.34 21.40
C THR A 444 2.84 46.06 20.47
N ASN A 445 3.18 45.36 19.37
CA ASN A 445 3.81 45.90 18.18
C ASN A 445 2.77 46.44 17.16
N GLY A 446 1.47 46.29 17.46
CA GLY A 446 0.38 46.82 16.64
C GLY A 446 0.12 48.29 16.88
N VAL A 447 -0.70 48.90 16.03
CA VAL A 447 -1.03 50.33 16.07
C VAL A 447 -1.93 50.67 17.27
N ILE A 448 -1.53 51.66 18.07
CA ILE A 448 -2.35 52.25 19.11
C ILE A 448 -2.94 53.58 18.58
N THR A 449 -4.25 53.69 18.58
CA THR A 449 -5.00 54.90 18.28
C THR A 449 -5.53 55.50 19.60
N ALA A 450 -5.12 56.69 19.97
CA ALA A 450 -5.53 57.31 21.23
C ALA A 450 -5.47 58.83 21.21
N THR A 451 -6.27 59.47 22.07
CA THR A 451 -6.07 60.86 22.43
C THR A 451 -5.19 60.92 23.68
N ILE A 452 -4.07 61.65 23.60
CA ILE A 452 -3.17 61.80 24.72
C ILE A 452 -3.69 62.99 25.56
N SER A 453 -3.77 62.83 26.87
CA SER A 453 -4.12 63.90 27.82
C SER A 453 -3.22 65.08 27.61
N THR A 454 -3.77 66.25 27.67
CA THR A 454 -3.02 67.54 27.54
C THR A 454 -1.79 67.56 28.45
N GLY A 455 -0.65 67.87 27.88
CA GLY A 455 0.62 67.82 28.59
C GLY A 455 1.58 68.94 28.13
N ASP A 456 2.60 69.20 28.93
CA ASP A 456 3.72 69.98 28.51
C ASP A 456 4.64 69.23 27.56
N ILE A 457 5.42 69.94 26.77
CA ILE A 457 6.32 69.41 25.76
C ILE A 457 7.32 68.41 26.38
N SER A 458 7.78 68.67 27.59
CA SER A 458 8.78 67.80 28.25
C SER A 458 8.24 66.45 28.56
N THR A 459 6.97 66.34 28.92
CA THR A 459 6.26 65.10 29.14
C THR A 459 5.93 64.36 27.77
N LEU A 460 5.41 65.13 26.82
CA LEU A 460 5.01 64.58 25.49
C LEU A 460 6.20 64.03 24.72
N LYS A 461 7.41 64.57 24.86
CA LYS A 461 8.64 64.03 24.27
C LYS A 461 9.00 62.67 24.78
N THR A 462 8.41 62.14 25.85
CA THR A 462 8.64 60.84 26.40
C THR A 462 7.69 59.78 25.82
N LEU A 463 6.79 60.17 24.88
CA LEU A 463 6.00 59.17 24.12
C LEU A 463 6.93 58.24 23.33
N SER A 464 6.68 56.96 23.42
CA SER A 464 7.38 55.95 22.66
C SER A 464 6.57 55.57 21.42
N ASP A 465 7.24 55.48 20.26
CA ASP A 465 6.68 54.97 19.01
C ASP A 465 7.70 54.02 18.34
N GLU A 466 8.17 53.05 19.12
CA GLU A 466 9.33 52.24 18.75
C GLU A 466 9.05 51.25 17.65
N PHE A 467 7.77 50.83 17.45
CA PHE A 467 7.45 49.68 16.58
C PHE A 467 6.30 49.90 15.59
N SER A 468 5.47 50.94 15.65
CA SER A 468 4.16 50.87 14.98
C SER A 468 3.51 52.21 14.64
N ASN A 469 4.11 53.21 14.13
CA ASN A 469 3.40 54.40 13.63
C ASN A 469 2.04 54.68 14.33
N ASN A 470 2.04 54.81 15.67
CA ASN A 470 0.83 55.02 16.46
C ASN A 470 0.08 56.28 16.02
N VAL A 471 -1.24 56.26 16.14
CA VAL A 471 -2.11 57.38 15.76
C VAL A 471 -2.54 58.12 17.00
N TYR A 472 -1.70 59.05 17.45
CA TYR A 472 -2.00 59.86 18.63
C TYR A 472 -2.57 61.25 18.27
N THR A 473 -3.68 61.59 18.88
CA THR A 473 -4.14 62.97 18.91
C THR A 473 -3.54 63.68 20.15
N ILE A 474 -2.67 64.67 19.92
CA ILE A 474 -1.91 65.38 20.98
C ILE A 474 -2.29 66.86 21.06
N THR A 475 -2.50 67.32 22.27
CA THR A 475 -2.71 68.81 22.54
C THR A 475 -1.63 69.30 23.47
N ILE A 476 -0.84 70.29 23.00
CA ILE A 476 0.22 70.95 23.78
C ILE A 476 -0.39 72.08 24.59
N THR A 477 -0.10 72.11 25.88
CA THR A 477 -0.65 73.13 26.82
C THR A 477 0.40 74.05 27.39
N ASP A 478 1.61 74.09 26.83
CA ASP A 478 2.64 75.06 27.25
C ASP A 478 2.18 76.54 27.00
N GLY A 479 2.11 77.32 28.03
CA GLY A 479 1.64 78.66 27.96
C GLY A 479 2.65 79.69 27.37
N GLY A 480 3.61 79.22 26.55
CA GLY A 480 4.67 80.00 25.96
C GLY A 480 4.98 79.67 24.51
N THR A 481 6.08 80.11 23.97
CA THR A 481 6.57 79.73 22.64
C THR A 481 7.32 78.40 22.71
N ALA A 482 6.79 77.44 22.04
CA ALA A 482 7.50 76.17 21.87
C ALA A 482 8.58 76.25 20.77
N ALA A 483 9.76 75.70 21.01
CA ALA A 483 10.77 75.58 19.97
C ALA A 483 10.33 74.55 18.89
N ALA A 484 10.53 74.89 17.64
CA ALA A 484 10.19 73.93 16.53
C ALA A 484 10.90 72.63 16.67
N SER A 485 12.13 72.58 17.20
CA SER A 485 12.86 71.36 17.50
C SER A 485 12.17 70.45 18.52
N ASP A 486 11.48 71.07 19.48
CA ASP A 486 10.76 70.33 20.53
C ASP A 486 9.47 69.73 20.00
N ILE A 487 8.75 70.41 19.13
CA ILE A 487 7.56 69.97 18.49
C ILE A 487 7.91 68.77 17.51
N ASN A 488 9.04 68.87 16.79
CA ASN A 488 9.51 67.84 15.89
C ASN A 488 9.99 66.55 16.62
N SER A 489 10.16 66.64 17.95
CA SER A 489 10.59 65.47 18.75
C SER A 489 9.44 64.78 19.48
N ILE A 490 8.21 65.23 19.30
CA ILE A 490 6.97 64.58 19.72
C ILE A 490 6.42 63.78 18.59
#